data_0c72971896d98f46e0cd4633f6e81e2a
#
_entry.id   0c72971896d98f46e0cd4633f6e81e2a
#
_cell.length_a   1.000
_cell.length_b   1.000
_cell.length_c   1.000
_cell.angle_alpha   90.00
_cell.angle_beta   90.00
_cell.angle_gamma   90.00
#
_symmetry.space_group_name_H-M   'P 1'
#
loop_
_entity.id
_entity.type
_entity.pdbx_description
1 polymer ?
#
loop_
_entity_poly.entity_id
_entity_poly.type
_entity_poly.pdbx_seq_one_letter_code
_entity_poly.pdbx_strand_id
1 'polypeptide(L)'
;MPDRETKRLLWYLFAGSRGGENRIRIIDVLKEQPHNINQLAEILGIDYKGVQHHIGVLEKNNMVTKLGEKYGVLYFISNYLEANIEAFNEVRAAIDKNGNLSRSGKK
;
A
#
# COMPACT_ATOMS: atom_id res chain seq x y z
N MET A 1 -11.51 10.88 13.21
CA MET A 1 -12.03 10.86 11.86
C MET A 1 -11.04 11.40 10.89
N PRO A 2 -10.85 10.76 9.77
CA PRO A 2 -9.95 11.31 8.75
C PRO A 2 -10.60 12.52 8.11
N ASP A 3 -9.80 13.47 7.76
CA ASP A 3 -10.31 14.65 7.11
C ASP A 3 -10.47 14.37 5.61
N ARG A 4 -11.01 15.35 4.92
CA ARG A 4 -11.31 15.20 3.51
C ARG A 4 -10.05 14.98 2.68
N GLU A 5 -8.98 15.65 3.05
CA GLU A 5 -7.75 15.52 2.29
C GLU A 5 -7.13 14.14 2.44
N THR A 6 -7.21 13.57 3.64
CA THR A 6 -6.69 12.23 3.85
C THR A 6 -7.49 11.23 3.02
N LYS A 7 -8.81 11.35 3.00
CA LYS A 7 -9.62 10.44 2.18
C LYS A 7 -9.30 10.59 0.71
N ARG A 8 -9.11 11.81 0.24
CA ARG A 8 -8.78 12.05 -1.16
C ARG A 8 -7.43 11.43 -1.51
N LEU A 9 -6.46 11.57 -0.61
CA LEU A 9 -5.14 10.98 -0.83
C LEU A 9 -5.22 9.47 -0.89
N LEU A 10 -5.96 8.85 0.01
CA LEU A 10 -6.11 7.41 0.00
C LEU A 10 -6.78 6.93 -1.29
N TRP A 11 -7.80 7.64 -1.74
CA TRP A 11 -8.41 7.28 -3.02
C TRP A 11 -7.41 7.37 -4.15
N TYR A 12 -6.63 8.45 -4.19
CA TYR A 12 -5.64 8.60 -5.24
C TYR A 12 -4.62 7.47 -5.22
N LEU A 13 -4.07 7.18 -4.04
CA LEU A 13 -2.98 6.19 -3.95
C LEU A 13 -3.44 4.77 -4.23
N PHE A 14 -4.64 4.43 -3.84
CA PHE A 14 -5.06 3.04 -3.85
C PHE A 14 -6.18 2.73 -4.82
N ALA A 15 -6.91 3.71 -5.29
CA ALA A 15 -8.02 3.46 -6.17
C ALA A 15 -7.94 4.24 -7.47
N GLY A 16 -7.42 5.44 -7.42
CA GLY A 16 -7.53 6.36 -8.55
C GLY A 16 -6.30 6.46 -9.42
N SER A 17 -5.27 5.67 -9.18
CA SER A 17 -4.08 5.77 -9.99
C SER A 17 -3.57 4.40 -10.37
N ARG A 18 -2.77 4.39 -11.42
CA ARG A 18 -2.15 3.14 -11.85
C ARG A 18 -1.24 2.64 -10.72
N GLY A 19 -1.26 1.39 -10.47
CA GLY A 19 -0.46 0.82 -9.41
C GLY A 19 -1.17 0.73 -8.09
N GLY A 20 -2.39 1.22 -8.00
CA GLY A 20 -3.12 1.18 -6.73
C GLY A 20 -3.31 -0.22 -6.21
N GLU A 21 -3.61 -1.15 -7.10
CA GLU A 21 -3.83 -2.53 -6.67
C GLU A 21 -2.58 -3.12 -6.01
N ASN A 22 -1.43 -2.90 -6.61
CA ASN A 22 -0.20 -3.43 -6.03
C ASN A 22 0.14 -2.73 -4.72
N ARG A 23 -0.16 -1.45 -4.63
CA ARG A 23 0.08 -0.74 -3.38
C ARG A 23 -0.82 -1.26 -2.25
N ILE A 24 -2.07 -1.61 -2.58
CA ILE A 24 -2.95 -2.24 -1.59
C ILE A 24 -2.34 -3.56 -1.11
N ARG A 25 -1.83 -4.36 -2.04
CA ARG A 25 -1.24 -5.64 -1.68
C ARG A 25 -0.03 -5.46 -0.77
N ILE A 26 0.77 -4.44 -1.04
CA ILE A 26 1.92 -4.14 -0.19
C ILE A 26 1.46 -3.77 1.20
N ILE A 27 0.48 -2.88 1.31
CA ILE A 27 -0.02 -2.48 2.62
C ILE A 27 -0.59 -3.67 3.37
N ASP A 28 -1.30 -4.55 2.69
CA ASP A 28 -1.85 -5.73 3.34
C ASP A 28 -0.77 -6.58 4.00
N VAL A 29 0.35 -6.76 3.31
CA VAL A 29 1.46 -7.53 3.88
C VAL A 29 2.07 -6.79 5.06
N LEU A 30 2.30 -5.49 4.90
CA LEU A 30 2.95 -4.71 5.94
C LEU A 30 2.08 -4.53 7.18
N LYS A 31 0.76 -4.63 7.03
CA LYS A 31 -0.12 -4.59 8.20
C LYS A 31 0.16 -5.73 9.15
N GLU A 32 0.65 -6.85 8.62
CA GLU A 32 0.92 -8.01 9.45
C GLU A 32 2.25 -7.87 10.17
N GLN A 33 3.27 -7.42 9.47
CA GLN A 33 4.57 -7.21 10.07
C GLN A 33 5.49 -6.53 9.07
N PRO A 34 6.58 -5.94 9.55
CA PRO A 34 7.51 -5.26 8.64
C PRO A 34 8.19 -6.23 7.68
N HIS A 35 8.53 -5.74 6.51
CA HIS A 35 9.21 -6.53 5.49
C HIS A 35 10.17 -5.63 4.72
N ASN A 36 11.20 -6.26 4.15
CA ASN A 36 12.08 -5.53 3.24
C ASN A 36 11.58 -5.70 1.80
N ILE A 37 12.20 -4.96 0.87
CA ILE A 37 11.71 -4.97 -0.51
C ILE A 37 11.84 -6.34 -1.15
N ASN A 38 12.94 -7.06 -0.88
CA ASN A 38 13.11 -8.40 -1.43
C ASN A 38 12.00 -9.34 -0.97
N GLN A 39 11.65 -9.27 0.31
CA GLN A 39 10.58 -10.10 0.84
C GLN A 39 9.25 -9.76 0.19
N LEU A 40 8.97 -8.47 0.04
CA LEU A 40 7.72 -8.07 -0.59
C LEU A 40 7.67 -8.54 -2.04
N ALA A 41 8.78 -8.40 -2.75
CA ALA A 41 8.82 -8.83 -4.14
C ALA A 41 8.52 -10.33 -4.25
N GLU A 42 9.10 -11.10 -3.36
CA GLU A 42 8.92 -12.54 -3.39
C GLU A 42 7.49 -12.93 -3.01
N ILE A 43 6.99 -12.34 -1.93
CA ILE A 43 5.64 -12.67 -1.46
C ILE A 43 4.59 -12.30 -2.50
N LEU A 44 4.76 -11.15 -3.13
CA LEU A 44 3.72 -10.62 -4.02
C LEU A 44 3.91 -11.00 -5.48
N GLY A 45 5.06 -11.55 -5.83
CA GLY A 45 5.31 -11.89 -7.21
C GLY A 45 5.52 -10.67 -8.09
N ILE A 46 6.02 -9.60 -7.52
CA ILE A 46 6.30 -8.38 -8.24
C ILE A 46 7.82 -8.21 -8.27
N ASP A 47 8.37 -7.72 -9.37
CA ASP A 47 9.82 -7.58 -9.44
C ASP A 47 10.30 -6.52 -8.46
N TYR A 48 11.59 -6.59 -8.14
CA TYR A 48 12.19 -5.71 -7.14
C TYR A 48 11.97 -4.24 -7.47
N LYS A 49 12.20 -3.87 -8.73
CA LYS A 49 12.08 -2.47 -9.10
C LYS A 49 10.64 -1.98 -8.99
N GLY A 50 9.69 -2.83 -9.30
CA GLY A 50 8.29 -2.47 -9.15
C GLY A 50 7.94 -2.22 -7.70
N VAL A 51 8.39 -3.11 -6.81
CA VAL A 51 8.14 -2.90 -5.38
C VAL A 51 8.83 -1.64 -4.90
N GLN A 52 10.08 -1.44 -5.34
CA GLN A 52 10.84 -0.26 -4.94
C GLN A 52 10.10 1.01 -5.34
N HIS A 53 9.55 1.03 -6.55
CA HIS A 53 8.79 2.17 -7.02
C HIS A 53 7.57 2.42 -6.14
N HIS A 54 6.80 1.37 -5.87
CA HIS A 54 5.58 1.53 -5.07
C HIS A 54 5.90 1.92 -3.63
N ILE A 55 6.94 1.34 -3.06
CA ILE A 55 7.36 1.72 -1.70
C ILE A 55 7.77 3.19 -1.69
N GLY A 56 8.45 3.64 -2.73
CA GLY A 56 8.84 5.05 -2.82
C GLY A 56 7.63 5.97 -2.83
N VAL A 57 6.60 5.62 -3.60
CA VAL A 57 5.38 6.42 -3.65
C VAL A 57 4.71 6.42 -2.26
N LEU A 58 4.64 5.26 -1.63
CA LEU A 58 4.00 5.16 -0.32
C LEU A 58 4.79 5.92 0.75
N GLU A 59 6.11 5.84 0.70
CA GLU A 59 6.93 6.53 1.67
C GLU A 59 6.82 8.05 1.49
N LYS A 60 6.84 8.49 0.25
CA LYS A 60 6.74 9.91 -0.05
C LYS A 60 5.43 10.49 0.43
N ASN A 61 4.38 9.70 0.45
CA ASN A 61 3.07 10.15 0.90
C ASN A 61 2.78 9.73 2.33
N ASN A 62 3.82 9.35 3.06
CA ASN A 62 3.73 9.07 4.49
C ASN A 62 2.82 7.90 4.83
N MET A 63 2.77 6.92 3.95
CA MET A 63 1.97 5.73 4.21
C MET A 63 2.82 4.63 4.83
N VAL A 64 4.12 4.60 4.53
CA VAL A 64 5.03 3.64 5.12
C VAL A 64 6.25 4.37 5.65
N THR A 65 6.92 3.74 6.60
CA THR A 65 8.13 4.26 7.22
C THR A 65 9.19 3.17 7.13
N LYS A 66 10.44 3.57 7.12
CA LYS A 66 11.50 2.58 7.07
C LYS A 66 12.34 2.61 8.33
N LEU A 67 12.90 1.47 8.65
CA LEU A 67 13.81 1.33 9.78
C LEU A 67 15.07 0.68 9.27
N GLY A 68 16.22 1.24 9.62
CA GLY A 68 17.50 0.69 9.19
C GLY A 68 18.08 1.50 8.06
N GLU A 69 19.32 1.19 7.72
CA GLU A 69 20.02 1.86 6.65
C GLU A 69 20.78 0.85 5.85
N LYS A 70 21.00 1.14 4.60
CA LYS A 70 21.77 0.31 3.71
C LYS A 70 21.24 -1.11 3.64
N TYR A 71 21.73 -1.96 4.52
CA TYR A 71 21.34 -3.36 4.51
C TYR A 71 20.25 -3.57 5.53
N GLY A 72 19.34 -4.44 5.21
CA GLY A 72 18.31 -4.81 6.16
C GLY A 72 17.29 -3.73 6.45
N VAL A 73 17.04 -2.87 5.48
CA VAL A 73 16.01 -1.86 5.64
C VAL A 73 14.65 -2.53 5.64
N LEU A 74 13.90 -2.32 6.71
CA LEU A 74 12.54 -2.84 6.81
C LEU A 74 11.55 -1.71 6.65
N TYR A 75 10.42 -2.02 6.03
CA TYR A 75 9.32 -1.07 5.88
C TYR A 75 8.13 -1.53 6.70
N PHE A 76 7.39 -0.58 7.22
CA PHE A 76 6.20 -0.88 7.99
C PHE A 76 5.20 0.28 7.79
N ILE A 77 3.94 0.04 8.11
CA ILE A 77 2.95 1.11 7.90
C ILE A 77 3.22 2.24 8.88
N SER A 78 2.99 3.46 8.42
CA SER A 78 3.27 4.64 9.23
C SER A 78 2.21 4.80 10.31
N ASN A 79 2.54 5.62 11.32
CA ASN A 79 1.54 5.98 12.32
C ASN A 79 0.36 6.69 11.68
N TYR A 80 0.63 7.50 10.66
CA TYR A 80 -0.43 8.22 9.97
C TYR A 80 -1.41 7.26 9.30
N LEU A 81 -0.89 6.24 8.61
CA LEU A 81 -1.79 5.28 7.98
C LEU A 81 -2.51 4.46 9.05
N GLU A 82 -1.81 4.07 10.08
CA GLU A 82 -2.44 3.29 11.14
C GLU A 82 -3.59 4.06 11.78
N ALA A 83 -3.41 5.35 11.99
CA ALA A 83 -4.46 6.18 12.58
C ALA A 83 -5.64 6.33 11.64
N ASN A 84 -5.45 6.11 10.34
CA ASN A 84 -6.49 6.24 9.35
C ASN A 84 -6.82 4.92 8.69
N ILE A 85 -6.54 3.82 9.37
CA ILE A 85 -6.66 2.51 8.73
C ILE A 85 -8.10 2.19 8.35
N GLU A 86 -9.07 2.70 9.07
CA GLU A 86 -10.46 2.45 8.71
C GLU A 86 -10.82 3.14 7.41
N ALA A 87 -10.27 4.33 7.17
CA ALA A 87 -10.50 4.99 5.89
C ALA A 87 -9.85 4.20 4.76
N PHE A 88 -8.67 3.63 5.01
CA PHE A 88 -8.03 2.77 4.02
C PHE A 88 -8.92 1.56 3.74
N ASN A 89 -9.46 0.95 4.79
CA ASN A 89 -10.32 -0.21 4.61
C ASN A 89 -11.56 0.14 3.82
N GLU A 90 -12.09 1.34 3.98
CA GLU A 90 -13.24 1.77 3.21
C GLU A 90 -12.92 1.90 1.74
N VAL A 91 -11.76 2.46 1.41
CA VAL A 91 -11.35 2.58 0.03
C VAL A 91 -11.19 1.19 -0.57
N ARG A 92 -10.53 0.30 0.17
CA ARG A 92 -10.30 -1.04 -0.30
C ARG A 92 -11.63 -1.76 -0.53
N ALA A 93 -12.57 -1.62 0.39
CA ALA A 93 -13.87 -2.27 0.23
C ALA A 93 -14.63 -1.73 -0.97
N ALA A 94 -14.52 -0.45 -1.22
CA ALA A 94 -15.21 0.14 -2.38
C ALA A 94 -14.65 -0.41 -3.67
N ILE A 95 -13.34 -0.63 -3.74
CA ILE A 95 -12.73 -1.18 -4.93
C ILE A 95 -13.17 -2.63 -5.12
N ASP A 96 -13.14 -3.41 -4.07
CA ASP A 96 -13.54 -4.80 -4.14
C ASP A 96 -15.00 -4.92 -4.54
N LYS A 97 -15.82 -4.05 -3.99
CA LYS A 97 -17.23 -4.08 -4.28
C LYS A 97 -17.50 -3.79 -5.74
N ASN A 98 -16.74 -2.90 -6.32
CA ASN A 98 -16.92 -2.57 -7.72
C ASN A 98 -16.27 -3.59 -8.64
N GLY A 99 -15.48 -4.49 -8.08
CA GLY A 99 -14.87 -5.53 -8.90
C GLY A 99 -13.80 -5.05 -9.81
N ASN A 100 -13.31 -3.85 -9.57
CA ASN A 100 -12.36 -3.32 -10.46
C ASN A 100 -11.08 -3.98 -10.49
N LEU A 101 -10.43 -4.09 -9.41
CA LEU A 101 -9.08 -4.57 -9.43
C LEU A 101 -9.03 -6.01 -9.54
N SER A 102 -9.70 -6.62 -8.73
CA SER A 102 -9.43 -7.96 -8.63
C SER A 102 -9.98 -8.71 -9.69
N ARG A 103 -10.83 -8.34 -10.24
CA ARG A 103 -11.32 -9.16 -11.05
C ARG A 103 -10.91 -9.29 -12.12
N SER A 104 -10.33 -8.66 -12.28
CA SER A 104 -9.82 -8.82 -13.36
C SER A 104 -9.97 -10.09 -13.70
N GLY A 105 -9.98 -10.65 -13.38
CA GLY A 105 -10.02 -11.82 -13.78
C GLY A 105 -11.22 -12.45 -13.67
N LYS A 106 -11.83 -12.47 -13.37
CA LYS A 106 -12.76 -13.11 -13.21
C LYS A 106 -13.60 -13.16 -13.81
N LYS A 107 -13.84 -13.21 -14.08
CA LYS A 107 -14.56 -13.30 -14.54
C LYS A 107 -14.78 -13.73 -14.80
#